data_6841f3bd4db39c04b0e624f5850f0057
#
_entry.id   6841f3bd4db39c04b0e624f5850f0057
#
_cell.length_a   1.000
_cell.length_b   1.000
_cell.length_c   1.000
_cell.angle_alpha   90.00
_cell.angle_beta   90.00
_cell.angle_gamma   90.00
#
_symmetry.space_group_name_H-M   'P 1'
#
loop_
_entity.id
_entity.type
_entity.pdbx_description
1 polymer ?
#
loop_
_entity_poly.entity_id
_entity_poly.type
_entity_poly.pdbx_seq_one_letter_code
_entity_poly.pdbx_strand_id
1 'polypeptide(L)'
;MNIAIVGTGYVGLVSGACFADTGASVTCVDVDTEKIERIKRGEIPIYEPGLDELVLKNVKAGRLRFTTSLESVLNEQQIVFSAVGTPPDEDGSADLKYVLQVARTIGQHLNKYMVVVTKSTVPVGTAKLVRQAIQAELDKRHADVTFDVASNPEFLKEGNAIKDFMSPDRVVVGVESEKAKDMLTRLYKPFLINNFRVIFMDIPSAEMTKYAANSMLATRISFMNDIANLCERVGADVNMVRAGIGSDTRIGRKFLYAGCGYGGSCFPKDVKALIKTADDLGYSMEVLKAVERVNDAQKHVVFNKLAAAFAKEGLQDKTIALWGLSFKPETDDMRESTALVTIWLLRQAGCKIKVYDPVAMPECQRRIGATVNYANDLYDAVNNADALLLLTEWNEFRLPNWEIVGKVMNRKLLIDGRNIFEKKELESYGFEYHSIGR
;
A
#
# COMPACT_ATOMS: atom_id res chain seq x y z
N MET A 1 -14.87 24.28 -7.75
CA MET A 1 -15.26 23.78 -6.42
C MET A 1 -14.09 23.97 -5.49
N ASN A 2 -14.38 24.41 -4.25
CA ASN A 2 -13.36 24.52 -3.20
C ASN A 2 -13.45 23.29 -2.31
N ILE A 3 -12.35 22.59 -2.14
CA ILE A 3 -12.28 21.38 -1.32
C ILE A 3 -11.07 21.43 -0.39
N ALA A 4 -11.21 20.87 0.80
CA ALA A 4 -10.09 20.61 1.69
C ALA A 4 -9.82 19.11 1.77
N ILE A 5 -8.55 18.75 1.90
CA ILE A 5 -8.13 17.38 2.18
C ILE A 5 -7.26 17.39 3.43
N VAL A 6 -7.75 16.75 4.47
CA VAL A 6 -7.06 16.66 5.77
C VAL A 6 -6.25 15.38 5.82
N GLY A 7 -4.96 15.53 6.03
CA GLY A 7 -3.94 14.49 5.91
C GLY A 7 -3.20 14.58 4.58
N THR A 8 -1.89 14.86 4.63
CA THR A 8 -0.98 14.88 3.46
C THR A 8 -0.12 13.63 3.40
N GLY A 9 -0.67 12.50 3.83
CA GLY A 9 -0.13 11.19 3.56
C GLY A 9 -0.30 10.82 2.08
N TYR A 10 0.02 9.56 1.75
CA TYR A 10 -0.02 9.07 0.38
C TYR A 10 -1.37 9.35 -0.31
N VAL A 11 -2.47 8.93 0.30
CA VAL A 11 -3.83 9.09 -0.25
C VAL A 11 -4.22 10.57 -0.38
N GLY A 12 -3.96 11.36 0.67
CA GLY A 12 -4.39 12.76 0.70
C GLY A 12 -3.63 13.64 -0.29
N LEU A 13 -2.31 13.51 -0.37
CA LEU A 13 -1.49 14.33 -1.26
C LEU A 13 -1.74 13.99 -2.74
N VAL A 14 -1.80 12.70 -3.09
CA VAL A 14 -2.15 12.25 -4.46
C VAL A 14 -3.54 12.73 -4.84
N SER A 15 -4.54 12.53 -3.97
CA SER A 15 -5.91 12.97 -4.23
C SER A 15 -5.99 14.49 -4.42
N GLY A 16 -5.29 15.24 -3.56
CA GLY A 16 -5.25 16.70 -3.63
C GLY A 16 -4.65 17.23 -4.93
N ALA A 17 -3.51 16.66 -5.33
CA ALA A 17 -2.85 17.02 -6.57
C ALA A 17 -3.71 16.68 -7.80
N CYS A 18 -4.33 15.49 -7.82
CA CYS A 18 -5.18 15.07 -8.93
C CYS A 18 -6.48 15.89 -9.04
N PHE A 19 -7.15 16.20 -7.93
CA PHE A 19 -8.32 17.11 -7.95
C PHE A 19 -7.94 18.52 -8.41
N ALA A 20 -6.80 19.04 -7.96
CA ALA A 20 -6.33 20.35 -8.41
C ALA A 20 -6.02 20.35 -9.91
N ASP A 21 -5.50 19.26 -10.46
CA ASP A 21 -5.19 19.14 -11.88
C ASP A 21 -6.43 19.14 -12.77
N THR A 22 -7.57 18.71 -12.24
CA THR A 22 -8.88 18.79 -12.94
C THR A 22 -9.60 20.14 -12.75
N GLY A 23 -8.97 21.11 -12.09
CA GLY A 23 -9.49 22.47 -11.95
C GLY A 23 -10.21 22.77 -10.64
N ALA A 24 -10.23 21.85 -9.67
CA ALA A 24 -10.71 22.17 -8.32
C ALA A 24 -9.70 23.10 -7.60
N SER A 25 -10.21 23.98 -6.72
CA SER A 25 -9.38 24.71 -5.76
C SER A 25 -9.22 23.85 -4.52
N VAL A 26 -8.01 23.35 -4.28
CA VAL A 26 -7.73 22.37 -3.23
C VAL A 26 -6.84 22.96 -2.16
N THR A 27 -7.22 22.79 -0.90
CA THR A 27 -6.37 23.07 0.26
C THR A 27 -6.07 21.77 0.99
N CYS A 28 -4.82 21.34 0.96
CA CYS A 28 -4.33 20.22 1.75
C CYS A 28 -3.94 20.70 3.16
N VAL A 29 -4.40 20.00 4.16
CA VAL A 29 -4.19 20.33 5.58
C VAL A 29 -3.48 19.18 6.26
N ASP A 30 -2.41 19.48 7.02
CA ASP A 30 -1.74 18.50 7.87
C ASP A 30 -1.23 19.19 9.13
N VAL A 31 -1.34 18.52 10.27
CA VAL A 31 -0.87 19.05 11.56
C VAL A 31 0.67 19.10 11.67
N ASP A 32 1.36 18.36 10.84
CA ASP A 32 2.83 18.31 10.78
C ASP A 32 3.36 19.56 10.04
N THR A 33 3.84 20.52 10.83
CA THR A 33 4.36 21.79 10.30
C THR A 33 5.60 21.60 9.45
N GLU A 34 6.51 20.71 9.86
CA GLU A 34 7.75 20.45 9.12
C GLU A 34 7.44 19.86 7.73
N LYS A 35 6.54 18.90 7.69
CA LYS A 35 6.06 18.29 6.46
C LYS A 35 5.40 19.31 5.51
N ILE A 36 4.53 20.17 6.03
CA ILE A 36 3.89 21.23 5.24
C ILE A 36 4.94 22.20 4.69
N GLU A 37 5.90 22.61 5.49
CA GLU A 37 6.96 23.53 5.03
C GLU A 37 7.89 22.87 3.98
N ARG A 38 8.18 21.57 4.11
CA ARG A 38 8.90 20.82 3.07
C ARG A 38 8.12 20.80 1.76
N ILE A 39 6.84 20.47 1.80
CA ILE A 39 5.99 20.44 0.59
C ILE A 39 5.93 21.82 -0.06
N LYS A 40 5.81 22.91 0.71
CA LYS A 40 5.81 24.28 0.19
C LYS A 40 7.13 24.65 -0.51
N ARG A 41 8.26 24.07 -0.08
CA ARG A 41 9.56 24.22 -0.75
C ARG A 41 9.71 23.31 -1.98
N GLY A 42 8.73 22.48 -2.29
CA GLY A 42 8.76 21.51 -3.39
C GLY A 42 9.39 20.15 -3.04
N GLU A 43 9.66 19.91 -1.76
CA GLU A 43 10.17 18.63 -1.27
C GLU A 43 9.01 17.69 -0.95
N ILE A 44 8.68 16.78 -1.87
CA ILE A 44 7.55 15.87 -1.69
C ILE A 44 7.98 14.69 -0.79
N PRO A 45 7.33 14.50 0.40
CA PRO A 45 7.77 13.51 1.39
C PRO A 45 7.30 12.08 1.10
N ILE A 46 6.90 11.80 -0.12
CA ILE A 46 6.34 10.52 -0.56
C ILE A 46 6.94 10.18 -1.91
N TYR A 47 7.39 8.94 -2.08
CA TYR A 47 7.78 8.45 -3.39
C TYR A 47 6.55 7.98 -4.18
N GLU A 48 6.22 8.72 -5.22
CA GLU A 48 5.21 8.33 -6.24
C GLU A 48 5.63 8.96 -7.57
N PRO A 49 5.84 8.16 -8.62
CA PRO A 49 6.30 8.67 -9.93
C PRO A 49 5.41 9.80 -10.45
N GLY A 50 6.01 10.97 -10.72
CA GLY A 50 5.35 12.15 -11.29
C GLY A 50 4.53 12.98 -10.30
N LEU A 51 4.51 12.66 -9.00
CA LEU A 51 3.74 13.41 -8.01
C LEU A 51 4.36 14.79 -7.74
N ASP A 52 5.66 14.89 -7.69
CA ASP A 52 6.40 16.13 -7.50
C ASP A 52 6.07 17.16 -8.60
N GLU A 53 6.16 16.76 -9.86
CA GLU A 53 5.80 17.60 -11.01
C GLU A 53 4.33 18.03 -10.93
N LEU A 54 3.43 17.12 -10.60
CA LEU A 54 1.99 17.37 -10.51
C LEU A 54 1.65 18.36 -9.38
N VAL A 55 2.28 18.23 -8.22
CA VAL A 55 2.13 19.14 -7.08
C VAL A 55 2.65 20.54 -7.45
N LEU A 56 3.89 20.64 -7.95
CA LEU A 56 4.51 21.92 -8.31
C LEU A 56 3.72 22.66 -9.39
N LYS A 57 3.24 21.95 -10.41
CA LYS A 57 2.37 22.50 -11.47
C LYS A 57 1.13 23.16 -10.88
N ASN A 58 0.45 22.49 -9.95
CA ASN A 58 -0.82 22.95 -9.40
C ASN A 58 -0.65 24.04 -8.31
N VAL A 59 0.46 24.00 -7.56
CA VAL A 59 0.86 25.10 -6.67
C VAL A 59 1.11 26.36 -7.47
N LYS A 60 1.93 26.28 -8.53
CA LYS A 60 2.22 27.42 -9.43
C LYS A 60 0.95 28.00 -10.09
N ALA A 61 0.00 27.14 -10.41
CA ALA A 61 -1.30 27.55 -10.98
C ALA A 61 -2.29 28.11 -9.94
N GLY A 62 -1.93 28.15 -8.65
CA GLY A 62 -2.78 28.63 -7.56
C GLY A 62 -3.98 27.73 -7.22
N ARG A 63 -4.02 26.51 -7.76
CA ARG A 63 -5.10 25.54 -7.52
C ARG A 63 -4.85 24.63 -6.33
N LEU A 64 -3.60 24.45 -5.89
CA LEU A 64 -3.23 23.62 -4.77
C LEU A 64 -2.51 24.45 -3.71
N ARG A 65 -3.01 24.44 -2.48
CA ARG A 65 -2.45 25.16 -1.33
C ARG A 65 -2.27 24.23 -0.14
N PHE A 66 -1.38 24.59 0.78
CA PHE A 66 -1.04 23.82 1.97
C PHE A 66 -1.12 24.67 3.24
N THR A 67 -1.70 24.13 4.29
CA THR A 67 -1.81 24.79 5.60
C THR A 67 -1.78 23.76 6.74
N THR A 68 -1.46 24.24 7.93
CA THR A 68 -1.54 23.41 9.16
C THR A 68 -2.86 23.61 9.91
N SER A 69 -3.71 24.56 9.51
CA SER A 69 -4.94 24.94 10.21
C SER A 69 -6.15 24.66 9.34
N LEU A 70 -6.94 23.65 9.73
CA LEU A 70 -8.22 23.34 9.08
C LEU A 70 -9.26 24.46 9.37
N GLU A 71 -9.31 24.93 10.60
CA GLU A 71 -10.26 25.94 11.08
C GLU A 71 -10.15 27.24 10.26
N SER A 72 -8.93 27.62 9.87
CA SER A 72 -8.69 28.87 9.13
C SER A 72 -9.25 28.86 7.71
N VAL A 73 -9.43 27.67 7.11
CA VAL A 73 -9.85 27.50 5.72
C VAL A 73 -11.21 26.83 5.57
N LEU A 74 -11.76 26.26 6.66
CA LEU A 74 -12.93 25.40 6.62
C LEU A 74 -14.12 26.03 5.93
N ASN A 75 -14.42 27.30 6.27
CA ASN A 75 -15.61 27.98 5.77
C ASN A 75 -15.47 28.51 4.32
N GLU A 76 -14.32 28.33 3.68
CA GLU A 76 -14.17 28.53 2.25
C GLU A 76 -14.58 27.28 1.46
N GLN A 77 -14.60 26.12 2.11
CA GLN A 77 -14.76 24.82 1.46
C GLN A 77 -16.23 24.43 1.28
N GLN A 78 -16.48 23.60 0.28
CA GLN A 78 -17.77 22.95 -0.01
C GLN A 78 -17.76 21.49 0.41
N ILE A 79 -16.60 20.85 0.28
CA ILE A 79 -16.36 19.46 0.66
C ILE A 79 -15.06 19.38 1.45
N VAL A 80 -15.06 18.60 2.51
CA VAL A 80 -13.85 18.26 3.27
C VAL A 80 -13.64 16.75 3.21
N PHE A 81 -12.50 16.33 2.71
CA PHE A 81 -12.07 14.93 2.75
C PHE A 81 -11.17 14.69 3.96
N SER A 82 -11.51 13.69 4.77
CA SER A 82 -10.63 13.14 5.79
C SER A 82 -9.82 12.01 5.19
N ALA A 83 -8.52 12.24 4.98
CA ALA A 83 -7.55 11.28 4.46
C ALA A 83 -6.41 11.04 5.47
N VAL A 84 -6.73 11.16 6.76
CA VAL A 84 -5.79 10.95 7.85
C VAL A 84 -5.46 9.47 8.04
N GLY A 85 -4.31 9.18 8.67
CA GLY A 85 -3.92 7.80 8.96
C GLY A 85 -4.88 7.11 9.93
N THR A 86 -5.09 5.83 9.68
CA THR A 86 -5.82 4.90 10.56
C THR A 86 -4.89 3.72 10.89
N PRO A 87 -3.85 3.95 11.74
CA PRO A 87 -2.91 2.90 12.09
C PRO A 87 -3.64 1.76 12.82
N PRO A 88 -3.10 0.54 12.80
CA PRO A 88 -3.63 -0.52 13.63
C PRO A 88 -3.39 -0.21 15.10
N ASP A 89 -4.39 -0.46 15.94
CA ASP A 89 -4.25 -0.48 17.39
C ASP A 89 -3.62 -1.82 17.85
N GLU A 90 -3.27 -1.93 19.12
CA GLU A 90 -2.63 -3.14 19.69
C GLU A 90 -3.48 -4.41 19.52
N ASP A 91 -4.80 -4.28 19.50
CA ASP A 91 -5.75 -5.38 19.30
C ASP A 91 -6.06 -5.70 17.83
N GLY A 92 -5.41 -4.98 16.88
CA GLY A 92 -5.60 -5.13 15.44
C GLY A 92 -6.75 -4.32 14.85
N SER A 93 -7.53 -3.61 15.68
CA SER A 93 -8.53 -2.65 15.20
C SER A 93 -7.88 -1.43 14.54
N ALA A 94 -8.67 -0.63 13.81
CA ALA A 94 -8.19 0.63 13.26
C ALA A 94 -8.35 1.76 14.30
N ASP A 95 -7.26 2.48 14.61
CA ASP A 95 -7.33 3.67 15.45
C ASP A 95 -8.04 4.82 14.72
N LEU A 96 -9.20 5.22 15.23
CA LEU A 96 -10.04 6.29 14.68
C LEU A 96 -9.77 7.67 15.31
N LYS A 97 -8.81 7.79 16.21
CA LYS A 97 -8.54 9.03 16.96
C LYS A 97 -8.41 10.24 16.04
N TYR A 98 -7.63 10.11 14.96
CA TYR A 98 -7.40 11.22 14.03
C TYR A 98 -8.64 11.55 13.21
N VAL A 99 -9.39 10.54 12.78
CA VAL A 99 -10.66 10.72 12.04
C VAL A 99 -11.67 11.49 12.89
N LEU A 100 -11.83 11.09 14.15
CA LEU A 100 -12.75 11.75 15.08
C LEU A 100 -12.24 13.13 15.50
N GLN A 101 -10.93 13.35 15.57
CA GLN A 101 -10.38 14.69 15.84
C GLN A 101 -10.72 15.66 14.69
N VAL A 102 -10.58 15.24 13.44
CA VAL A 102 -10.99 16.04 12.27
C VAL A 102 -12.48 16.34 12.33
N ALA A 103 -13.32 15.37 12.66
CA ALA A 103 -14.77 15.54 12.81
C ALA A 103 -15.11 16.59 13.89
N ARG A 104 -14.46 16.53 15.06
CA ARG A 104 -14.65 17.53 16.13
C ARG A 104 -14.24 18.93 15.68
N THR A 105 -13.06 19.07 15.05
CA THR A 105 -12.60 20.37 14.53
C THR A 105 -13.60 20.95 13.52
N ILE A 106 -14.14 20.12 12.63
CA ILE A 106 -15.20 20.55 11.70
C ILE A 106 -16.43 21.03 12.50
N GLY A 107 -16.94 20.26 13.45
CA GLY A 107 -18.09 20.64 14.26
C GLY A 107 -17.90 21.92 15.06
N GLN A 108 -16.69 22.21 15.55
CA GLN A 108 -16.34 23.42 16.29
C GLN A 108 -16.37 24.69 15.44
N HIS A 109 -16.09 24.58 14.12
CA HIS A 109 -15.86 25.75 13.26
C HIS A 109 -16.82 25.84 12.06
N LEU A 110 -17.64 24.81 11.81
CA LEU A 110 -18.58 24.78 10.70
C LEU A 110 -19.67 25.84 10.84
N ASN A 111 -19.85 26.73 9.86
CA ASN A 111 -20.87 27.78 9.89
C ASN A 111 -21.78 27.82 8.63
N LYS A 112 -21.57 26.92 7.70
CA LYS A 112 -22.42 26.75 6.51
C LYS A 112 -22.49 25.25 6.12
N TYR A 113 -23.44 24.92 5.24
CA TYR A 113 -23.57 23.55 4.72
C TYR A 113 -22.27 23.02 4.11
N MET A 114 -21.94 21.78 4.41
CA MET A 114 -20.74 21.10 3.94
C MET A 114 -20.96 19.61 3.79
N VAL A 115 -20.28 18.97 2.85
CA VAL A 115 -20.17 17.51 2.76
C VAL A 115 -18.83 17.10 3.38
N VAL A 116 -18.89 16.26 4.41
CA VAL A 116 -17.71 15.70 5.08
C VAL A 116 -17.52 14.26 4.60
N VAL A 117 -16.41 14.00 3.94
CA VAL A 117 -16.14 12.74 3.26
C VAL A 117 -15.01 12.00 3.95
N THR A 118 -15.25 10.78 4.42
CA THR A 118 -14.20 9.89 4.89
C THR A 118 -13.59 9.17 3.68
N LYS A 119 -12.32 9.45 3.41
CA LYS A 119 -11.52 8.81 2.36
C LYS A 119 -10.57 7.76 2.93
N SER A 120 -10.16 7.90 4.17
CA SER A 120 -9.39 6.89 4.91
C SER A 120 -10.13 5.55 4.95
N THR A 121 -9.38 4.44 4.95
CA THR A 121 -9.95 3.10 5.18
C THR A 121 -10.32 2.98 6.65
N VAL A 122 -11.60 2.82 6.91
CA VAL A 122 -12.19 2.82 8.26
C VAL A 122 -13.18 1.67 8.44
N PRO A 123 -13.36 1.14 9.66
CA PRO A 123 -14.38 0.13 9.96
C PRO A 123 -15.79 0.60 9.62
N VAL A 124 -16.66 -0.35 9.29
CA VAL A 124 -18.07 -0.10 9.03
C VAL A 124 -18.73 0.54 10.27
N GLY A 125 -19.46 1.62 10.06
CA GLY A 125 -20.08 2.42 11.10
C GLY A 125 -19.30 3.66 11.51
N THR A 126 -18.09 3.87 10.98
CA THR A 126 -17.27 5.06 11.28
C THR A 126 -17.95 6.35 10.86
N ALA A 127 -18.65 6.39 9.74
CA ALA A 127 -19.39 7.58 9.31
C ALA A 127 -20.45 8.01 10.33
N LYS A 128 -21.08 7.06 11.02
CA LYS A 128 -22.02 7.37 12.13
C LYS A 128 -21.29 8.07 13.29
N LEU A 129 -20.09 7.59 13.65
CA LEU A 129 -19.27 8.21 14.69
C LEU A 129 -18.81 9.62 14.28
N VAL A 130 -18.42 9.80 13.02
CA VAL A 130 -18.07 11.11 12.45
C VAL A 130 -19.24 12.07 12.54
N ARG A 131 -20.45 11.65 12.12
CA ARG A 131 -21.68 12.45 12.23
C ARG A 131 -21.95 12.86 13.68
N GLN A 132 -21.87 11.90 14.61
CA GLN A 132 -22.10 12.17 16.04
C GLN A 132 -21.07 13.16 16.61
N ALA A 133 -19.79 13.03 16.23
CA ALA A 133 -18.74 13.93 16.69
C ALA A 133 -18.94 15.36 16.20
N ILE A 134 -19.33 15.55 14.92
CA ILE A 134 -19.65 16.87 14.37
C ILE A 134 -20.88 17.46 15.07
N GLN A 135 -21.97 16.69 15.16
CA GLN A 135 -23.24 17.15 15.75
C GLN A 135 -23.05 17.57 17.21
N ALA A 136 -22.31 16.77 17.99
CA ALA A 136 -22.04 17.10 19.40
C ALA A 136 -21.33 18.46 19.58
N GLU A 137 -20.43 18.83 18.66
CA GLU A 137 -19.77 20.15 18.73
C GLU A 137 -20.69 21.27 18.25
N LEU A 138 -21.56 21.03 17.25
CA LEU A 138 -22.60 21.99 16.84
C LEU A 138 -23.61 22.26 18.00
N ASP A 139 -24.06 21.20 18.67
CA ASP A 139 -25.00 21.31 19.80
C ASP A 139 -24.40 22.12 20.97
N LYS A 140 -23.12 21.88 21.30
CA LYS A 140 -22.40 22.63 22.35
C LYS A 140 -22.40 24.16 22.12
N ARG A 141 -22.29 24.56 20.85
CA ARG A 141 -22.26 25.98 20.47
C ARG A 141 -23.60 26.52 19.98
N HIS A 142 -24.67 25.73 20.10
CA HIS A 142 -26.03 26.08 19.66
C HIS A 142 -26.12 26.53 18.21
N ALA A 143 -25.37 25.88 17.33
CA ALA A 143 -25.32 26.23 15.91
C ALA A 143 -26.29 25.37 15.08
N ASP A 144 -27.21 26.04 14.42
CA ASP A 144 -28.14 25.42 13.45
C ASP A 144 -27.52 25.37 12.06
N VAL A 145 -26.58 24.44 11.86
CA VAL A 145 -25.89 24.24 10.60
C VAL A 145 -26.07 22.81 10.13
N THR A 146 -26.55 22.64 8.91
CA THR A 146 -26.72 21.33 8.29
C THR A 146 -25.43 20.86 7.61
N PHE A 147 -25.20 19.57 7.61
CA PHE A 147 -24.09 18.91 6.91
C PHE A 147 -24.48 17.51 6.51
N ASP A 148 -23.75 16.97 5.53
CA ASP A 148 -23.83 15.57 5.14
C ASP A 148 -22.51 14.85 5.40
N VAL A 149 -22.59 13.56 5.73
CA VAL A 149 -21.44 12.67 5.83
C VAL A 149 -21.46 11.72 4.65
N ALA A 150 -20.31 11.44 4.06
CA ALA A 150 -20.16 10.48 2.99
C ALA A 150 -18.92 9.60 3.22
N SER A 151 -18.89 8.43 2.61
CA SER A 151 -17.72 7.55 2.53
C SER A 151 -17.27 7.45 1.07
N ASN A 152 -16.00 7.69 0.83
CA ASN A 152 -15.41 7.57 -0.49
C ASN A 152 -14.07 6.84 -0.39
N PRO A 153 -14.10 5.53 -0.19
CA PRO A 153 -12.88 4.75 -0.10
C PRO A 153 -12.02 4.86 -1.36
N GLU A 154 -10.71 4.83 -1.19
CA GLU A 154 -9.75 4.85 -2.28
C GLU A 154 -9.32 3.44 -2.68
N PHE A 155 -8.86 3.28 -3.92
CA PHE A 155 -8.34 2.02 -4.46
C PHE A 155 -7.02 2.25 -5.20
N LEU A 156 -6.24 3.19 -4.70
CA LEU A 156 -4.95 3.59 -5.27
C LEU A 156 -3.90 2.51 -5.00
N LYS A 157 -3.00 2.34 -5.96
CA LYS A 157 -1.83 1.48 -5.82
C LYS A 157 -0.59 2.37 -5.72
N GLU A 158 0.16 2.29 -4.63
CA GLU A 158 1.46 2.96 -4.53
C GLU A 158 2.31 2.68 -5.76
N GLY A 159 3.00 3.70 -6.28
CA GLY A 159 3.76 3.64 -7.53
C GLY A 159 2.93 3.75 -8.82
N ASN A 160 1.59 3.80 -8.72
CA ASN A 160 0.70 4.01 -9.87
C ASN A 160 -0.56 4.80 -9.48
N ALA A 161 -0.51 5.50 -8.36
CA ALA A 161 -1.69 6.12 -7.75
C ALA A 161 -2.24 7.28 -8.55
N ILE A 162 -1.38 8.10 -9.17
CA ILE A 162 -1.82 9.19 -10.05
C ILE A 162 -2.65 8.63 -11.20
N LYS A 163 -2.17 7.58 -11.87
CA LYS A 163 -2.88 6.95 -12.97
C LYS A 163 -4.19 6.33 -12.50
N ASP A 164 -4.17 5.61 -11.36
CA ASP A 164 -5.37 5.00 -10.79
C ASP A 164 -6.42 6.05 -10.38
N PHE A 165 -5.98 7.25 -9.95
CA PHE A 165 -6.88 8.35 -9.61
C PHE A 165 -7.44 9.04 -10.85
N MET A 166 -6.59 9.32 -11.85
CA MET A 166 -6.98 10.02 -13.08
C MET A 166 -7.80 9.15 -14.04
N SER A 167 -7.63 7.83 -13.95
CA SER A 167 -8.33 6.84 -14.79
C SER A 167 -8.76 5.64 -13.93
N PRO A 168 -9.71 5.83 -12.99
CA PRO A 168 -10.11 4.78 -12.06
C PRO A 168 -10.95 3.70 -12.73
N ASP A 169 -10.77 2.43 -12.34
CA ASP A 169 -11.68 1.35 -12.72
C ASP A 169 -13.12 1.62 -12.24
N ARG A 170 -13.26 2.27 -11.08
CA ARG A 170 -14.52 2.75 -10.47
C ARG A 170 -14.22 3.76 -9.37
N VAL A 171 -15.22 4.59 -9.09
CA VAL A 171 -15.28 5.43 -7.88
C VAL A 171 -16.45 4.93 -7.03
N VAL A 172 -16.21 4.57 -5.78
CA VAL A 172 -17.26 4.14 -4.84
C VAL A 172 -17.58 5.31 -3.91
N VAL A 173 -18.86 5.60 -3.77
CA VAL A 173 -19.34 6.69 -2.92
C VAL A 173 -20.56 6.25 -2.12
N GLY A 174 -20.41 6.21 -0.80
CA GLY A 174 -21.52 6.02 0.15
C GLY A 174 -22.12 7.36 0.54
N VAL A 175 -23.40 7.55 0.30
CA VAL A 175 -24.14 8.79 0.59
C VAL A 175 -25.55 8.48 1.09
N GLU A 176 -26.14 9.44 1.82
CA GLU A 176 -27.52 9.36 2.31
C GLU A 176 -28.44 10.45 1.71
N SER A 177 -27.86 11.53 1.13
CA SER A 177 -28.62 12.63 0.56
C SER A 177 -28.34 12.83 -0.94
N GLU A 178 -29.36 13.22 -1.70
CA GLU A 178 -29.20 13.60 -3.12
C GLU A 178 -28.27 14.82 -3.26
N LYS A 179 -28.31 15.76 -2.30
CA LYS A 179 -27.44 16.94 -2.34
C LYS A 179 -25.94 16.58 -2.26
N ALA A 180 -25.57 15.68 -1.36
CA ALA A 180 -24.20 15.17 -1.27
C ALA A 180 -23.82 14.38 -2.53
N LYS A 181 -24.73 13.55 -3.05
CA LYS A 181 -24.55 12.80 -4.28
C LYS A 181 -24.29 13.70 -5.48
N ASP A 182 -25.07 14.76 -5.65
CA ASP A 182 -24.90 15.73 -6.74
C ASP A 182 -23.55 16.46 -6.65
N MET A 183 -23.14 16.88 -5.45
CA MET A 183 -21.87 17.54 -5.25
C MET A 183 -20.69 16.63 -5.58
N LEU A 184 -20.72 15.37 -5.13
CA LEU A 184 -19.68 14.39 -5.41
C LEU A 184 -19.69 13.96 -6.88
N THR A 185 -20.84 13.82 -7.51
CA THR A 185 -20.97 13.60 -8.96
C THR A 185 -20.29 14.72 -9.75
N ARG A 186 -20.54 15.97 -9.37
CA ARG A 186 -19.91 17.13 -10.02
C ARG A 186 -18.39 17.15 -9.84
N LEU A 187 -17.90 16.77 -8.64
CA LEU A 187 -16.48 16.71 -8.36
C LEU A 187 -15.76 15.64 -9.17
N TYR A 188 -16.37 14.46 -9.31
CA TYR A 188 -15.80 13.33 -10.05
C TYR A 188 -16.06 13.37 -11.55
N LYS A 189 -16.93 14.26 -12.04
CA LYS A 189 -17.28 14.36 -13.47
C LYS A 189 -16.07 14.42 -14.43
N PRO A 190 -14.98 15.18 -14.15
CA PRO A 190 -13.80 15.20 -15.03
C PRO A 190 -13.12 13.86 -15.24
N PHE A 191 -13.24 12.94 -14.30
CA PHE A 191 -12.63 11.60 -14.35
C PHE A 191 -13.48 10.57 -15.10
N LEU A 192 -14.72 10.93 -15.48
CA LEU A 192 -15.70 10.00 -16.05
C LEU A 192 -15.72 10.00 -17.59
N ILE A 193 -14.80 10.72 -18.24
CA ILE A 193 -14.80 10.95 -19.70
C ILE A 193 -14.70 9.63 -20.50
N ASN A 194 -14.11 8.58 -19.90
CA ASN A 194 -13.87 7.28 -20.57
C ASN A 194 -14.78 6.17 -20.06
N ASN A 195 -16.06 6.42 -19.79
CA ASN A 195 -17.03 5.44 -19.26
C ASN A 195 -16.75 4.92 -17.84
N PHE A 196 -15.98 5.60 -17.04
CA PHE A 196 -15.82 5.26 -15.63
C PHE A 196 -17.12 5.49 -14.87
N ARG A 197 -17.41 4.61 -13.92
CA ARG A 197 -18.65 4.66 -13.15
C ARG A 197 -18.39 5.16 -11.74
N VAL A 198 -19.17 6.14 -11.31
CA VAL A 198 -19.40 6.35 -9.88
C VAL A 198 -20.48 5.38 -9.45
N ILE A 199 -20.12 4.52 -8.51
CA ILE A 199 -21.05 3.56 -7.92
C ILE A 199 -21.52 4.17 -6.60
N PHE A 200 -22.76 4.66 -6.59
CA PHE A 200 -23.40 5.15 -5.37
C PHE A 200 -24.05 4.01 -4.62
N MET A 201 -23.88 4.03 -3.30
CA MET A 201 -24.45 3.05 -2.39
C MET A 201 -24.69 3.69 -1.01
N ASP A 202 -25.26 2.94 -0.06
CA ASP A 202 -25.30 3.36 1.33
C ASP A 202 -23.89 3.42 1.94
N ILE A 203 -23.71 4.19 2.99
CA ILE A 203 -22.40 4.42 3.59
C ILE A 203 -21.77 3.14 4.16
N PRO A 204 -22.49 2.30 4.94
CA PRO A 204 -21.94 1.04 5.43
C PRO A 204 -21.43 0.11 4.33
N SER A 205 -22.15 0.01 3.21
CA SER A 205 -21.73 -0.77 2.05
C SER A 205 -20.47 -0.21 1.39
N ALA A 206 -20.31 1.12 1.34
CA ALA A 206 -19.10 1.74 0.81
C ALA A 206 -17.88 1.48 1.71
N GLU A 207 -18.04 1.61 3.03
CA GLU A 207 -16.99 1.27 4.01
C GLU A 207 -16.59 -0.21 3.89
N MET A 208 -17.55 -1.13 3.83
CA MET A 208 -17.30 -2.57 3.66
C MET A 208 -16.63 -2.89 2.33
N THR A 209 -16.99 -2.22 1.25
CA THR A 209 -16.46 -2.49 -0.10
C THR A 209 -14.93 -2.39 -0.15
N LYS A 210 -14.33 -1.45 0.57
CA LYS A 210 -12.86 -1.31 0.64
C LYS A 210 -12.20 -2.51 1.29
N TYR A 211 -12.70 -2.92 2.45
CA TYR A 211 -12.19 -4.10 3.16
C TYR A 211 -12.37 -5.38 2.36
N ALA A 212 -13.55 -5.57 1.79
CA ALA A 212 -13.85 -6.75 0.98
C ALA A 212 -12.95 -6.83 -0.26
N ALA A 213 -12.70 -5.70 -0.95
CA ALA A 213 -11.82 -5.65 -2.11
C ALA A 213 -10.38 -6.01 -1.74
N ASN A 214 -9.81 -5.41 -0.70
CA ASN A 214 -8.44 -5.69 -0.28
C ASN A 214 -8.28 -7.12 0.24
N SER A 215 -9.28 -7.62 0.99
CA SER A 215 -9.30 -9.01 1.48
C SER A 215 -9.40 -10.03 0.35
N MET A 216 -10.18 -9.76 -0.71
CA MET A 216 -10.26 -10.62 -1.89
C MET A 216 -8.91 -10.68 -2.61
N LEU A 217 -8.23 -9.54 -2.78
CA LEU A 217 -6.91 -9.49 -3.42
C LEU A 217 -5.85 -10.24 -2.59
N ALA A 218 -5.84 -10.07 -1.27
CA ALA A 218 -4.97 -10.81 -0.36
C ALA A 218 -5.26 -12.32 -0.41
N THR A 219 -6.54 -12.71 -0.46
CA THR A 219 -6.97 -14.10 -0.59
C THR A 219 -6.42 -14.74 -1.86
N ARG A 220 -6.48 -14.05 -3.01
CA ARG A 220 -5.93 -14.55 -4.27
C ARG A 220 -4.43 -14.79 -4.20
N ILE A 221 -3.69 -13.90 -3.57
CA ILE A 221 -2.23 -14.05 -3.40
C ILE A 221 -1.92 -15.23 -2.48
N SER A 222 -2.53 -15.31 -1.30
CA SER A 222 -2.32 -16.43 -0.38
C SER A 222 -2.75 -17.76 -0.97
N PHE A 223 -3.88 -17.81 -1.67
CA PHE A 223 -4.32 -19.01 -2.39
C PHE A 223 -3.27 -19.50 -3.39
N MET A 224 -2.72 -18.59 -4.21
CA MET A 224 -1.70 -18.98 -5.19
C MET A 224 -0.38 -19.37 -4.53
N ASN A 225 -0.03 -18.77 -3.39
CA ASN A 225 1.14 -19.18 -2.63
C ASN A 225 0.98 -20.59 -2.03
N ASP A 226 -0.21 -20.90 -1.52
CA ASP A 226 -0.52 -22.24 -0.98
C ASP A 226 -0.48 -23.30 -2.11
N ILE A 227 -1.07 -23.00 -3.27
CA ILE A 227 -0.95 -23.84 -4.48
C ILE A 227 0.50 -24.00 -4.91
N ALA A 228 1.31 -22.92 -4.90
CA ALA A 228 2.72 -23.00 -5.27
C ALA A 228 3.51 -23.95 -4.36
N ASN A 229 3.30 -23.86 -3.05
CA ASN A 229 3.93 -24.77 -2.08
C ASN A 229 3.53 -26.23 -2.28
N LEU A 230 2.30 -26.49 -2.74
CA LEU A 230 1.87 -27.84 -3.11
C LEU A 230 2.50 -28.27 -4.45
N CYS A 231 2.59 -27.38 -5.45
CA CYS A 231 3.21 -27.66 -6.74
C CYS A 231 4.63 -28.22 -6.59
N GLU A 232 5.45 -27.65 -5.72
CA GLU A 232 6.81 -28.14 -5.43
C GLU A 232 6.84 -29.58 -4.93
N ARG A 233 5.83 -30.01 -4.19
CA ARG A 233 5.75 -31.36 -3.60
C ARG A 233 5.26 -32.42 -4.60
N VAL A 234 4.43 -32.00 -5.57
CA VAL A 234 3.83 -32.91 -6.56
C VAL A 234 4.50 -32.83 -7.93
N GLY A 235 5.53 -31.96 -8.10
CA GLY A 235 6.25 -31.79 -9.35
C GLY A 235 5.49 -31.00 -10.43
N ALA A 236 4.55 -30.14 -10.02
CA ALA A 236 3.84 -29.22 -10.92
C ALA A 236 4.55 -27.86 -11.00
N ASP A 237 4.27 -27.07 -12.04
CA ASP A 237 4.74 -25.68 -12.19
C ASP A 237 3.60 -24.71 -11.94
N VAL A 238 3.72 -23.88 -10.91
CA VAL A 238 2.68 -22.90 -10.52
C VAL A 238 2.40 -21.87 -11.63
N ASN A 239 3.37 -21.55 -12.50
CA ASN A 239 3.15 -20.64 -13.62
C ASN A 239 2.23 -21.26 -14.68
N MET A 240 2.36 -22.55 -14.94
CA MET A 240 1.45 -23.30 -15.81
C MET A 240 0.04 -23.41 -15.18
N VAL A 241 -0.04 -23.71 -13.89
CA VAL A 241 -1.31 -23.72 -13.16
C VAL A 241 -1.97 -22.32 -13.21
N ARG A 242 -1.20 -21.26 -12.94
CA ARG A 242 -1.68 -19.87 -13.05
C ARG A 242 -2.21 -19.54 -14.45
N ALA A 243 -1.50 -19.93 -15.50
CA ALA A 243 -1.93 -19.71 -16.89
C ALA A 243 -3.23 -20.46 -17.17
N GLY A 244 -3.33 -21.71 -16.72
CA GLY A 244 -4.53 -22.54 -16.88
C GLY A 244 -5.75 -21.95 -16.21
N ILE A 245 -5.71 -21.73 -14.90
CA ILE A 245 -6.86 -21.18 -14.16
C ILE A 245 -7.18 -19.72 -14.54
N GLY A 246 -6.15 -18.92 -14.83
CA GLY A 246 -6.32 -17.51 -15.22
C GLY A 246 -6.93 -17.31 -16.61
N SER A 247 -7.00 -18.35 -17.45
CA SER A 247 -7.68 -18.33 -18.76
C SER A 247 -9.21 -18.38 -18.63
N ASP A 248 -9.74 -18.87 -17.50
CA ASP A 248 -11.16 -18.83 -17.20
C ASP A 248 -11.58 -17.39 -16.89
N THR A 249 -12.55 -16.86 -17.65
CA THR A 249 -13.04 -15.47 -17.50
C THR A 249 -13.67 -15.20 -16.13
N ARG A 250 -14.19 -16.23 -15.45
CA ARG A 250 -14.74 -16.15 -14.08
C ARG A 250 -13.66 -15.90 -13.04
N ILE A 251 -12.42 -16.32 -13.31
CA ILE A 251 -11.27 -16.16 -12.44
C ILE A 251 -10.45 -14.93 -12.88
N GLY A 252 -10.07 -14.86 -14.16
CA GLY A 252 -9.21 -13.81 -14.71
C GLY A 252 -7.75 -13.92 -14.25
N ARG A 253 -6.86 -13.18 -14.93
CA ARG A 253 -5.39 -13.36 -14.79
C ARG A 253 -4.73 -12.55 -13.67
N LYS A 254 -5.42 -11.54 -13.12
CA LYS A 254 -4.83 -10.58 -12.17
C LYS A 254 -4.74 -11.18 -10.76
N PHE A 255 -3.68 -10.82 -10.01
CA PHE A 255 -3.44 -11.24 -8.63
C PHE A 255 -3.31 -12.76 -8.43
N LEU A 256 -2.79 -13.48 -9.42
CA LEU A 256 -2.52 -14.93 -9.37
C LEU A 256 -1.02 -15.24 -9.38
N TYR A 257 -0.17 -14.30 -9.00
CA TYR A 257 1.28 -14.52 -8.97
C TYR A 257 1.70 -15.06 -7.60
N ALA A 258 2.35 -16.22 -7.60
CA ALA A 258 3.00 -16.75 -6.41
C ALA A 258 4.32 -16.02 -6.15
N GLY A 259 4.67 -15.85 -4.87
CA GLY A 259 5.88 -15.18 -4.44
C GLY A 259 6.12 -15.36 -2.94
N CYS A 260 6.97 -14.52 -2.38
CA CYS A 260 7.38 -14.60 -0.97
C CYS A 260 6.39 -13.94 0.01
N GLY A 261 5.13 -13.83 -0.34
CA GLY A 261 4.07 -13.20 0.46
C GLY A 261 3.81 -11.74 0.12
N TYR A 262 2.71 -11.23 0.64
CA TYR A 262 2.36 -9.81 0.49
C TYR A 262 2.73 -9.02 1.75
N GLY A 263 2.98 -7.72 1.55
CA GLY A 263 3.24 -6.73 2.58
C GLY A 263 2.56 -5.40 2.24
N GLY A 264 3.16 -4.31 2.65
CA GLY A 264 2.66 -2.95 2.47
C GLY A 264 1.70 -2.51 3.56
N SER A 265 1.27 -1.28 3.45
CA SER A 265 0.43 -0.61 4.46
C SER A 265 -1.05 -1.02 4.44
N CYS A 266 -1.51 -1.66 3.36
CA CYS A 266 -2.93 -1.87 3.13
C CYS A 266 -3.37 -3.30 3.44
N PHE A 267 -2.90 -4.30 2.69
CA PHE A 267 -3.43 -5.68 2.81
C PHE A 267 -3.32 -6.26 4.21
N PRO A 268 -2.14 -6.25 4.89
CA PRO A 268 -2.04 -6.83 6.22
C PRO A 268 -2.95 -6.12 7.23
N LYS A 269 -2.97 -4.79 7.19
CA LYS A 269 -3.78 -3.98 8.10
C LYS A 269 -5.28 -4.21 7.89
N ASP A 270 -5.73 -4.16 6.63
CA ASP A 270 -7.16 -4.20 6.32
C ASP A 270 -7.75 -5.61 6.54
N VAL A 271 -7.00 -6.67 6.24
CA VAL A 271 -7.42 -8.05 6.53
C VAL A 271 -7.55 -8.26 8.04
N LYS A 272 -6.55 -7.84 8.84
CA LYS A 272 -6.58 -7.93 10.30
C LYS A 272 -7.73 -7.12 10.90
N ALA A 273 -7.94 -5.89 10.43
CA ALA A 273 -9.03 -5.04 10.90
C ALA A 273 -10.42 -5.63 10.59
N LEU A 274 -10.60 -6.26 9.42
CA LEU A 274 -11.85 -6.92 9.08
C LEU A 274 -12.09 -8.18 9.92
N ILE A 275 -11.05 -8.98 10.17
CA ILE A 275 -11.13 -10.13 11.10
C ILE A 275 -11.53 -9.65 12.49
N LYS A 276 -10.88 -8.62 13.02
CA LYS A 276 -11.18 -8.06 14.34
C LYS A 276 -12.62 -7.55 14.42
N THR A 277 -13.06 -6.81 13.40
CA THR A 277 -14.44 -6.32 13.33
C THR A 277 -15.47 -7.46 13.38
N ALA A 278 -15.19 -8.55 12.68
CA ALA A 278 -16.06 -9.73 12.70
C ALA A 278 -16.06 -10.43 14.06
N ASP A 279 -14.89 -10.63 14.66
CA ASP A 279 -14.74 -11.25 15.99
C ASP A 279 -15.47 -10.43 17.07
N ASP A 280 -15.42 -9.09 17.03
CA ASP A 280 -16.14 -8.20 17.94
C ASP A 280 -17.67 -8.34 17.81
N LEU A 281 -18.15 -8.76 16.65
CA LEU A 281 -19.56 -9.06 16.37
C LEU A 281 -19.92 -10.54 16.61
N GLY A 282 -18.99 -11.35 17.10
CA GLY A 282 -19.20 -12.79 17.34
C GLY A 282 -19.24 -13.63 16.07
N TYR A 283 -18.69 -13.11 14.95
CA TYR A 283 -18.61 -13.82 13.67
C TYR A 283 -17.17 -14.16 13.31
N SER A 284 -16.86 -15.43 13.09
CA SER A 284 -15.52 -15.86 12.71
C SER A 284 -15.33 -15.83 11.19
N MET A 285 -14.35 -15.05 10.73
CA MET A 285 -13.97 -15.02 9.31
C MET A 285 -12.88 -16.06 9.01
N GLU A 286 -13.25 -17.33 8.95
CA GLU A 286 -12.32 -18.46 8.80
C GLU A 286 -11.44 -18.35 7.55
N VAL A 287 -11.99 -17.91 6.41
CA VAL A 287 -11.23 -17.72 5.17
C VAL A 287 -10.09 -16.72 5.37
N LEU A 288 -10.37 -15.54 5.96
CA LEU A 288 -9.36 -14.52 6.15
C LEU A 288 -8.32 -14.90 7.21
N LYS A 289 -8.73 -15.60 8.26
CA LYS A 289 -7.80 -16.16 9.25
C LYS A 289 -6.83 -17.18 8.60
N ALA A 290 -7.31 -17.97 7.65
CA ALA A 290 -6.47 -18.87 6.87
C ALA A 290 -5.53 -18.09 5.93
N VAL A 291 -6.01 -17.04 5.27
CA VAL A 291 -5.21 -16.15 4.39
C VAL A 291 -4.03 -15.54 5.15
N GLU A 292 -4.24 -15.02 6.36
CA GLU A 292 -3.17 -14.46 7.20
C GLU A 292 -2.15 -15.55 7.58
N ARG A 293 -2.60 -16.73 8.07
CA ARG A 293 -1.70 -17.83 8.42
C ARG A 293 -0.82 -18.26 7.24
N VAL A 294 -1.41 -18.35 6.04
CA VAL A 294 -0.66 -18.70 4.81
C VAL A 294 0.36 -17.60 4.49
N ASN A 295 -0.01 -16.33 4.58
CA ASN A 295 0.90 -15.23 4.29
C ASN A 295 2.06 -15.14 5.28
N ASP A 296 1.79 -15.35 6.56
CA ASP A 296 2.84 -15.36 7.60
C ASP A 296 3.84 -16.51 7.36
N ALA A 297 3.36 -17.70 7.03
CA ALA A 297 4.23 -18.82 6.67
C ALA A 297 5.02 -18.54 5.38
N GLN A 298 4.39 -17.87 4.41
CA GLN A 298 5.01 -17.57 3.13
C GLN A 298 6.19 -16.60 3.24
N LYS A 299 6.16 -15.66 4.16
CA LYS A 299 7.28 -14.73 4.41
C LYS A 299 8.58 -15.44 4.83
N HIS A 300 8.51 -16.70 5.25
CA HIS A 300 9.66 -17.51 5.65
C HIS A 300 10.22 -18.41 4.53
N VAL A 301 9.47 -18.59 3.43
CA VAL A 301 9.80 -19.58 2.40
C VAL A 301 11.17 -19.35 1.76
N VAL A 302 11.53 -18.09 1.46
CA VAL A 302 12.84 -17.76 0.86
C VAL A 302 13.98 -18.11 1.81
N PHE A 303 13.87 -17.76 3.08
CA PHE A 303 14.87 -18.13 4.08
C PHE A 303 14.95 -19.66 4.28
N ASN A 304 13.82 -20.36 4.29
CA ASN A 304 13.80 -21.82 4.45
C ASN A 304 14.51 -22.52 3.28
N LYS A 305 14.33 -22.03 2.04
CA LYS A 305 15.05 -22.53 0.86
C LYS A 305 16.57 -22.27 0.98
N LEU A 306 16.96 -21.08 1.43
CA LEU A 306 18.35 -20.77 1.71
C LEU A 306 18.95 -21.70 2.76
N ALA A 307 18.28 -21.88 3.88
CA ALA A 307 18.71 -22.78 4.96
C ALA A 307 18.86 -24.22 4.49
N ALA A 308 17.96 -24.70 3.63
CA ALA A 308 18.05 -26.02 3.03
C ALA A 308 19.27 -26.16 2.09
N ALA A 309 19.57 -25.13 1.29
CA ALA A 309 20.75 -25.12 0.40
C ALA A 309 22.09 -25.13 1.18
N PHE A 310 22.09 -24.65 2.42
CA PHE A 310 23.23 -24.63 3.35
C PHE A 310 23.15 -25.66 4.47
N ALA A 311 22.27 -26.67 4.37
CA ALA A 311 22.03 -27.62 5.46
C ALA A 311 23.29 -28.33 5.97
N LYS A 312 24.30 -28.55 5.11
CA LYS A 312 25.55 -29.22 5.47
C LYS A 312 26.62 -28.27 6.05
N GLU A 313 26.64 -27.02 5.60
CA GLU A 313 27.71 -26.05 5.90
C GLU A 313 27.29 -25.07 7.01
N GLY A 314 25.99 -24.87 7.19
CA GLY A 314 25.43 -23.83 8.06
C GLY A 314 25.47 -22.44 7.40
N LEU A 315 24.76 -21.49 8.00
CA LEU A 315 24.64 -20.12 7.53
C LEU A 315 25.55 -19.14 8.27
N GLN A 316 26.18 -19.56 9.36
CA GLN A 316 27.07 -18.72 10.16
C GLN A 316 28.18 -18.14 9.28
N ASP A 317 28.41 -16.82 9.38
CA ASP A 317 29.41 -16.04 8.63
C ASP A 317 29.26 -16.01 7.09
N LYS A 318 28.22 -16.63 6.53
CA LYS A 318 27.91 -16.53 5.11
C LYS A 318 27.48 -15.10 4.75
N THR A 319 27.88 -14.64 3.58
CA THR A 319 27.47 -13.34 3.03
C THR A 319 26.28 -13.54 2.11
N ILE A 320 25.14 -12.96 2.46
CA ILE A 320 23.90 -13.08 1.70
C ILE A 320 23.53 -11.73 1.10
N ALA A 321 23.38 -11.70 -0.22
CA ALA A 321 22.92 -10.53 -0.96
C ALA A 321 21.40 -10.53 -1.07
N LEU A 322 20.77 -9.37 -0.87
CA LEU A 322 19.34 -9.15 -1.08
C LEU A 322 19.14 -8.11 -2.17
N TRP A 323 18.40 -8.47 -3.20
CA TRP A 323 17.84 -7.54 -4.16
C TRP A 323 16.37 -7.29 -3.86
N GLY A 324 16.05 -6.03 -3.54
CA GLY A 324 14.71 -5.56 -3.18
C GLY A 324 14.46 -5.56 -1.68
N LEU A 325 13.98 -4.43 -1.19
CA LEU A 325 13.66 -4.16 0.22
C LEU A 325 12.21 -3.72 0.40
N SER A 326 11.68 -2.93 -0.55
CA SER A 326 10.28 -2.55 -0.57
C SER A 326 9.36 -3.77 -0.76
N PHE A 327 8.10 -3.65 -0.31
CA PHE A 327 7.15 -4.78 -0.43
C PHE A 327 6.74 -5.09 -1.88
N LYS A 328 6.92 -4.14 -2.78
CA LYS A 328 6.73 -4.25 -4.24
C LYS A 328 7.54 -3.17 -4.97
N PRO A 329 7.69 -3.23 -6.32
CA PRO A 329 8.33 -2.18 -7.11
C PRO A 329 7.57 -0.83 -7.05
N GLU A 330 8.27 0.25 -7.43
CA GLU A 330 7.75 1.61 -7.58
C GLU A 330 7.25 2.24 -6.27
N THR A 331 7.82 1.83 -5.12
CA THR A 331 7.58 2.43 -3.80
C THR A 331 8.80 2.27 -2.89
N ASP A 332 8.93 3.13 -1.90
CA ASP A 332 9.89 3.01 -0.80
C ASP A 332 9.30 2.30 0.43
N ASP A 333 8.01 1.92 0.38
CA ASP A 333 7.31 1.35 1.54
C ASP A 333 7.84 -0.06 1.89
N MET A 334 8.38 -0.16 3.10
CA MET A 334 8.89 -1.42 3.65
C MET A 334 7.98 -2.03 4.73
N ARG A 335 6.81 -1.43 5.01
CA ARG A 335 5.89 -1.96 6.03
C ARG A 335 5.47 -3.37 5.67
N GLU A 336 5.59 -4.30 6.63
CA GLU A 336 5.26 -5.72 6.43
C GLU A 336 5.99 -6.39 5.24
N SER A 337 7.07 -5.78 4.73
CA SER A 337 7.88 -6.36 3.66
C SER A 337 8.53 -7.66 4.09
N THR A 338 8.51 -8.66 3.21
CA THR A 338 9.23 -9.94 3.39
C THR A 338 10.73 -9.71 3.59
N ALA A 339 11.30 -8.63 3.04
CA ALA A 339 12.71 -8.31 3.24
C ALA A 339 13.05 -8.08 4.73
N LEU A 340 12.20 -7.41 5.51
CA LEU A 340 12.43 -7.21 6.94
C LEU A 340 12.43 -8.53 7.71
N VAL A 341 11.50 -9.45 7.40
CA VAL A 341 11.44 -10.79 8.00
C VAL A 341 12.69 -11.58 7.63
N THR A 342 13.07 -11.57 6.35
CA THR A 342 14.26 -12.26 5.85
C THR A 342 15.55 -11.73 6.49
N ILE A 343 15.72 -10.40 6.58
CA ILE A 343 16.88 -9.77 7.25
C ILE A 343 16.95 -10.21 8.72
N TRP A 344 15.81 -10.20 9.42
CA TRP A 344 15.79 -10.64 10.81
C TRP A 344 16.24 -12.10 10.95
N LEU A 345 15.73 -13.02 10.13
CA LEU A 345 16.09 -14.44 10.14
C LEU A 345 17.58 -14.65 9.81
N LEU A 346 18.11 -13.96 8.80
CA LEU A 346 19.51 -14.02 8.43
C LEU A 346 20.45 -13.55 9.55
N ARG A 347 20.05 -12.48 10.25
CA ARG A 347 20.81 -12.01 11.44
C ARG A 347 20.80 -13.04 12.55
N GLN A 348 19.67 -13.67 12.85
CA GLN A 348 19.60 -14.75 13.83
C GLN A 348 20.47 -15.96 13.44
N ALA A 349 20.62 -16.22 12.14
CA ALA A 349 21.48 -17.27 11.61
C ALA A 349 22.98 -16.88 11.54
N GLY A 350 23.35 -15.67 11.96
CA GLY A 350 24.74 -15.18 11.98
C GLY A 350 25.29 -14.80 10.61
N CYS A 351 24.44 -14.50 9.63
CA CYS A 351 24.87 -14.09 8.30
C CYS A 351 25.38 -12.64 8.27
N LYS A 352 26.28 -12.37 7.33
CA LYS A 352 26.62 -11.02 6.85
C LYS A 352 25.63 -10.70 5.72
N ILE A 353 25.02 -9.51 5.76
CA ILE A 353 23.93 -9.16 4.84
C ILE A 353 24.33 -7.94 4.03
N LYS A 354 24.22 -8.03 2.71
CA LYS A 354 24.38 -6.91 1.77
C LYS A 354 23.04 -6.68 1.08
N VAL A 355 22.59 -5.44 1.02
CA VAL A 355 21.27 -5.11 0.48
C VAL A 355 21.37 -4.06 -0.61
N TYR A 356 20.48 -4.18 -1.61
CA TYR A 356 20.27 -3.15 -2.61
C TYR A 356 18.81 -3.07 -3.01
N ASP A 357 18.30 -1.85 -3.08
CA ASP A 357 16.97 -1.50 -3.60
C ASP A 357 17.08 -0.13 -4.29
N PRO A 358 16.50 0.07 -5.48
CA PRO A 358 16.61 1.34 -6.20
C PRO A 358 16.08 2.56 -5.45
N VAL A 359 15.11 2.36 -4.53
CA VAL A 359 14.38 3.45 -3.87
C VAL A 359 14.35 3.32 -2.35
N ALA A 360 14.17 2.11 -1.81
CA ALA A 360 13.89 1.91 -0.40
C ALA A 360 15.13 1.90 0.53
N MET A 361 16.33 2.13 0.03
CA MET A 361 17.58 2.14 0.84
C MET A 361 17.52 3.14 2.01
N PRO A 362 17.09 4.42 1.82
CA PRO A 362 17.00 5.38 2.91
C PRO A 362 15.98 4.96 3.98
N GLU A 363 14.83 4.41 3.57
CA GLU A 363 13.81 3.91 4.48
C GLU A 363 14.30 2.69 5.28
N CYS A 364 15.03 1.80 4.63
CA CYS A 364 15.68 0.67 5.28
C CYS A 364 16.66 1.15 6.36
N GLN A 365 17.52 2.11 6.01
CA GLN A 365 18.49 2.69 6.95
C GLN A 365 17.80 3.37 8.14
N ARG A 366 16.69 4.07 7.90
CA ARG A 366 15.88 4.68 8.96
C ARG A 366 15.30 3.63 9.92
N ARG A 367 14.88 2.44 9.40
CA ARG A 367 14.23 1.39 10.19
C ARG A 367 15.20 0.52 10.97
N ILE A 368 16.27 0.08 10.34
CA ILE A 368 17.17 -0.93 10.89
C ILE A 368 18.62 -0.45 11.06
N GLY A 369 18.92 0.80 10.71
CA GLY A 369 20.24 1.40 10.89
C GLY A 369 21.34 0.67 10.14
N ALA A 370 22.51 0.56 10.75
CA ALA A 370 23.71 -0.06 10.18
C ALA A 370 23.77 -1.59 10.44
N THR A 371 22.64 -2.26 10.56
CA THR A 371 22.59 -3.70 10.82
C THR A 371 22.85 -4.57 9.61
N VAL A 372 22.90 -3.95 8.43
CA VAL A 372 23.22 -4.54 7.12
C VAL A 372 24.18 -3.63 6.37
N ASN A 373 24.85 -4.17 5.36
CA ASN A 373 25.71 -3.39 4.45
C ASN A 373 24.89 -2.91 3.26
N TYR A 374 24.81 -1.61 3.06
CA TYR A 374 24.11 -0.96 1.96
C TYR A 374 25.04 -0.89 0.75
N ALA A 375 24.66 -1.57 -0.34
CA ALA A 375 25.43 -1.59 -1.57
C ALA A 375 25.12 -0.36 -2.46
N ASN A 376 26.07 0.01 -3.31
CA ASN A 376 25.91 1.15 -4.21
C ASN A 376 25.04 0.81 -5.44
N ASP A 377 25.07 -0.43 -5.87
CA ASP A 377 24.27 -0.97 -6.99
C ASP A 377 24.03 -2.47 -6.84
N LEU A 378 23.31 -3.05 -7.78
CA LEU A 378 22.97 -4.47 -7.77
C LEU A 378 24.20 -5.39 -7.86
N TYR A 379 25.29 -4.97 -8.54
CA TYR A 379 26.51 -5.78 -8.68
C TYR A 379 27.39 -5.69 -7.44
N ASP A 380 27.47 -4.50 -6.79
CA ASP A 380 28.14 -4.35 -5.49
C ASP A 380 27.46 -5.22 -4.42
N ALA A 381 26.14 -5.32 -4.43
CA ALA A 381 25.39 -6.16 -3.50
C ALA A 381 25.83 -7.63 -3.54
N VAL A 382 26.06 -8.18 -4.73
CA VAL A 382 26.43 -9.59 -4.94
C VAL A 382 27.92 -9.87 -4.86
N ASN A 383 28.76 -8.85 -4.76
CA ASN A 383 30.22 -9.02 -4.68
C ASN A 383 30.62 -9.78 -3.43
N ASN A 384 31.34 -10.92 -3.60
CA ASN A 384 31.69 -11.88 -2.54
C ASN A 384 30.48 -12.46 -1.78
N ALA A 385 29.29 -12.52 -2.38
CA ALA A 385 28.12 -13.16 -1.77
C ALA A 385 28.13 -14.68 -1.98
N ASP A 386 27.66 -15.41 -0.95
CA ASP A 386 27.49 -16.85 -0.99
C ASP A 386 26.09 -17.25 -1.53
N ALA A 387 25.16 -16.33 -1.53
CA ALA A 387 23.84 -16.47 -2.14
C ALA A 387 23.22 -15.10 -2.46
N LEU A 388 22.34 -15.09 -3.46
CA LEU A 388 21.48 -13.95 -3.81
C LEU A 388 20.01 -14.31 -3.55
N LEU A 389 19.30 -13.45 -2.83
CA LEU A 389 17.86 -13.54 -2.61
C LEU A 389 17.17 -12.38 -3.34
N LEU A 390 16.23 -12.69 -4.24
CA LEU A 390 15.36 -11.69 -4.85
C LEU A 390 14.05 -11.59 -4.07
N LEU A 391 13.77 -10.42 -3.51
CA LEU A 391 12.60 -10.19 -2.66
C LEU A 391 11.61 -9.18 -3.23
N THR A 392 12.05 -8.31 -4.17
CA THR A 392 11.19 -7.34 -4.86
C THR A 392 11.55 -7.32 -6.35
N GLU A 393 10.54 -7.40 -7.20
CA GLU A 393 10.70 -7.58 -8.65
C GLU A 393 10.88 -6.25 -9.41
N TRP A 394 11.82 -5.41 -9.00
CA TRP A 394 12.15 -4.17 -9.70
C TRP A 394 12.55 -4.44 -11.17
N ASN A 395 12.21 -3.51 -12.06
CA ASN A 395 12.57 -3.63 -13.48
C ASN A 395 14.09 -3.73 -13.69
N GLU A 396 14.88 -3.04 -12.87
CA GLU A 396 16.34 -3.07 -12.89
C GLU A 396 16.91 -4.49 -12.68
N PHE A 397 16.22 -5.35 -11.92
CA PHE A 397 16.67 -6.72 -11.65
C PHE A 397 16.31 -7.73 -12.74
N ARG A 398 15.50 -7.36 -13.74
CA ARG A 398 14.99 -8.32 -14.72
C ARG A 398 16.00 -8.79 -15.75
N LEU A 399 16.99 -7.97 -16.09
CA LEU A 399 18.00 -8.26 -17.10
C LEU A 399 19.41 -7.89 -16.61
N PRO A 400 19.90 -8.45 -15.50
CA PRO A 400 21.27 -8.20 -15.06
C PRO A 400 22.25 -8.94 -15.97
N ASN A 401 23.50 -8.53 -15.93
CA ASN A 401 24.55 -9.29 -16.59
C ASN A 401 24.97 -10.49 -15.71
N TRP A 402 24.42 -11.67 -16.00
CA TRP A 402 24.67 -12.90 -15.25
C TRP A 402 26.12 -13.37 -15.26
N GLU A 403 26.90 -13.03 -16.32
CA GLU A 403 28.33 -13.32 -16.32
C GLU A 403 29.08 -12.52 -15.28
N ILE A 404 28.74 -11.21 -15.12
CA ILE A 404 29.33 -10.36 -14.07
C ILE A 404 28.90 -10.88 -12.70
N VAL A 405 27.59 -11.08 -12.49
CA VAL A 405 27.07 -11.60 -11.21
C VAL A 405 27.77 -12.90 -10.83
N GLY A 406 27.86 -13.85 -11.76
CA GLY A 406 28.50 -15.14 -11.49
C GLY A 406 30.02 -15.10 -11.28
N LYS A 407 30.71 -14.06 -11.77
CA LYS A 407 32.16 -13.87 -11.56
C LYS A 407 32.48 -13.29 -10.19
N VAL A 408 31.61 -12.44 -9.63
CA VAL A 408 31.86 -11.73 -8.38
C VAL A 408 31.30 -12.45 -7.14
N MET A 409 30.38 -13.39 -7.32
CA MET A 409 29.84 -14.21 -6.23
C MET A 409 30.80 -15.34 -5.84
N ASN A 410 30.85 -15.67 -4.54
CA ASN A 410 31.57 -16.86 -4.03
C ASN A 410 30.88 -18.17 -4.45
N ARG A 411 29.52 -18.20 -4.39
CA ARG A 411 28.69 -19.33 -4.81
C ARG A 411 27.55 -18.80 -5.69
N LYS A 412 27.36 -19.42 -6.85
CA LYS A 412 26.30 -19.07 -7.77
C LYS A 412 24.96 -19.69 -7.34
N LEU A 413 24.46 -19.26 -6.17
CA LEU A 413 23.17 -19.67 -5.63
C LEU A 413 22.21 -18.49 -5.69
N LEU A 414 21.08 -18.68 -6.36
CA LEU A 414 19.99 -17.71 -6.46
C LEU A 414 18.68 -18.29 -5.94
N ILE A 415 18.01 -17.58 -5.03
CA ILE A 415 16.66 -17.88 -4.60
C ILE A 415 15.76 -16.73 -5.05
N ASP A 416 14.91 -17.02 -6.02
CA ASP A 416 13.98 -16.07 -6.62
C ASP A 416 12.62 -16.11 -5.93
N GLY A 417 12.41 -15.19 -5.00
CA GLY A 417 11.16 -15.04 -4.25
C GLY A 417 10.01 -14.43 -5.06
N ARG A 418 10.25 -14.04 -6.33
CA ARG A 418 9.25 -13.36 -7.18
C ARG A 418 8.99 -14.05 -8.52
N ASN A 419 9.71 -15.15 -8.79
CA ASN A 419 9.54 -15.94 -10.02
C ASN A 419 9.73 -15.14 -11.32
N ILE A 420 10.70 -14.21 -11.33
CA ILE A 420 10.93 -13.35 -12.51
C ILE A 420 11.98 -13.89 -13.49
N PHE A 421 12.74 -14.91 -13.09
CA PHE A 421 13.81 -15.47 -13.92
C PHE A 421 13.45 -16.85 -14.48
N GLU A 422 14.10 -17.19 -15.58
CA GLU A 422 13.94 -18.50 -16.22
C GLU A 422 15.05 -19.46 -15.75
N LYS A 423 14.65 -20.62 -15.24
CA LYS A 423 15.56 -21.62 -14.67
C LYS A 423 16.64 -22.05 -15.66
N LYS A 424 16.27 -22.36 -16.92
CA LYS A 424 17.21 -22.82 -17.96
C LYS A 424 18.28 -21.77 -18.30
N GLU A 425 17.88 -20.50 -18.28
CA GLU A 425 18.82 -19.40 -18.52
C GLU A 425 19.87 -19.34 -17.41
N LEU A 426 19.46 -19.34 -16.15
CA LEU A 426 20.38 -19.27 -15.02
C LEU A 426 21.27 -20.50 -14.88
N GLU A 427 20.73 -21.69 -15.13
CA GLU A 427 21.52 -22.91 -15.19
C GLU A 427 22.60 -22.86 -16.28
N SER A 428 22.37 -22.21 -17.43
CA SER A 428 23.37 -22.02 -18.50
C SER A 428 24.56 -21.16 -18.06
N TYR A 429 24.38 -20.25 -17.10
CA TYR A 429 25.44 -19.48 -16.46
C TYR A 429 26.05 -20.18 -15.24
N GLY A 430 25.58 -21.40 -14.93
CA GLY A 430 26.06 -22.23 -13.82
C GLY A 430 25.49 -21.89 -12.47
N PHE A 431 24.32 -21.23 -12.41
CA PHE A 431 23.63 -20.95 -11.16
C PHE A 431 22.82 -22.15 -10.66
N GLU A 432 22.91 -22.42 -9.37
CA GLU A 432 21.94 -23.19 -8.63
C GLU A 432 20.73 -22.25 -8.39
N TYR A 433 19.60 -22.56 -9.01
CA TYR A 433 18.42 -21.70 -9.02
C TYR A 433 17.24 -22.34 -8.32
N HIS A 434 16.69 -21.64 -7.35
CA HIS A 434 15.45 -21.98 -6.64
C HIS A 434 14.42 -20.86 -6.79
N SER A 435 13.20 -21.26 -7.04
CA SER A 435 12.05 -20.34 -7.15
C SER A 435 10.89 -20.83 -6.27
N ILE A 436 9.71 -20.24 -6.40
CA ILE A 436 8.53 -20.61 -5.61
C ILE A 436 7.54 -21.34 -6.49
N GLY A 437 7.22 -22.58 -6.14
CA GLY A 437 6.18 -23.38 -6.81
C GLY A 437 6.60 -24.04 -8.12
N ARG A 438 7.94 -24.25 -8.32
CA ARG A 438 8.45 -24.93 -9.53
C ARG A 438 9.87 -25.48 -9.34
#